data_5ef0a506b2b3cf62f64f8834266e5dea
#
_entry.id   5ef0a506b2b3cf62f64f8834266e5dea
#
_cell.length_a   1.000
_cell.length_b   1.000
_cell.length_c   1.000
_cell.angle_alpha   90.00
_cell.angle_beta   90.00
_cell.angle_gamma   90.00
#
_symmetry.space_group_name_H-M   'P 1'
#
loop_
_entity.id
_entity.type
_entity.pdbx_description
1 polymer ?
#
loop_
_entity_poly.entity_id
_entity_poly.type
_entity_poly.pdbx_seq_one_letter_code
_entity_poly.pdbx_strand_id
1 'polypeptide(L)'
;MEIERKFDIKSIPSWMKEKCVRHKKIEQIYIMVDFDNDGKVLEEIRVRKAINLKTNQVDYKMTYKYGDGLSREEVETSISADFYEMIRKTRHEGYNPIIKDYYMVQDIYNPGRLIEVSEVDGKFCYAEIEFPDEKTANEYVWPYPEILGPKGEMTNQPEERMSVYWLKSRVS
;
A
#
# COMPACT_ATOMS: atom_id res chain seq x y z
N MET A 1 -13.72 0.12 -8.96
CA MET A 1 -13.66 0.92 -7.71
C MET A 1 -12.99 0.10 -6.62
N GLU A 2 -12.07 0.70 -5.91
CA GLU A 2 -11.38 0.09 -4.75
C GLU A 2 -12.00 0.63 -3.46
N ILE A 3 -12.39 -0.27 -2.56
CA ILE A 3 -12.93 0.08 -1.24
C ILE A 3 -11.97 -0.50 -0.20
N GLU A 4 -11.21 0.38 0.46
CA GLU A 4 -10.11 -0.01 1.31
C GLU A 4 -10.06 0.81 2.59
N ARG A 5 -9.76 0.14 3.70
CA ARG A 5 -9.46 0.83 4.98
C ARG A 5 -7.99 0.62 5.34
N LYS A 6 -7.39 1.63 5.92
CA LYS A 6 -5.97 1.69 6.26
C LYS A 6 -5.78 2.00 7.74
N PHE A 7 -4.85 1.30 8.36
CA PHE A 7 -4.56 1.42 9.79
C PHE A 7 -3.07 1.57 10.04
N ASP A 8 -2.71 2.49 10.93
CA ASP A 8 -1.36 2.58 11.46
C ASP A 8 -1.13 1.42 12.43
N ILE A 9 -0.03 0.69 12.26
CA ILE A 9 0.34 -0.38 13.20
C ILE A 9 1.76 -0.19 13.71
N LYS A 10 1.97 -0.54 14.97
CA LYS A 10 3.27 -0.37 15.64
C LYS A 10 4.35 -1.28 15.06
N SER A 11 3.96 -2.51 14.73
CA SER A 11 4.86 -3.54 14.19
C SER A 11 4.02 -4.67 13.60
N ILE A 12 4.66 -5.54 12.82
CA ILE A 12 4.03 -6.76 12.30
C ILE A 12 4.36 -7.89 13.28
N PRO A 13 3.35 -8.47 13.99
CA PRO A 13 3.58 -9.56 14.92
C PRO A 13 4.20 -10.79 14.24
N SER A 14 5.02 -11.54 14.97
CA SER A 14 5.65 -12.76 14.47
C SER A 14 4.64 -13.76 13.91
N TRP A 15 3.47 -13.91 14.57
CA TRP A 15 2.46 -14.85 14.11
C TRP A 15 1.88 -14.50 12.75
N MET A 16 1.78 -13.20 12.41
CA MET A 16 1.36 -12.76 11.07
C MET A 16 2.39 -13.16 10.02
N LYS A 17 3.67 -12.99 10.32
CA LYS A 17 4.75 -13.38 9.41
C LYS A 17 4.78 -14.90 9.20
N GLU A 18 4.61 -15.67 10.25
CA GLU A 18 4.63 -17.13 10.20
C GLU A 18 3.43 -17.73 9.48
N LYS A 19 2.25 -17.14 9.65
CA LYS A 19 0.98 -17.65 9.10
C LYS A 19 0.54 -16.94 7.80
N CYS A 20 1.35 -16.08 7.25
CA CYS A 20 0.99 -15.34 6.04
C CYS A 20 0.73 -16.29 4.85
N VAL A 21 -0.28 -15.96 4.06
CA VAL A 21 -0.59 -16.67 2.81
C VAL A 21 0.25 -16.16 1.65
N ARG A 22 0.78 -14.94 1.75
CA ARG A 22 1.73 -14.37 0.80
C ARG A 22 2.77 -13.53 1.53
N HIS A 23 3.99 -13.59 1.05
CA HIS A 23 5.09 -12.75 1.48
C HIS A 23 5.81 -12.20 0.26
N LYS A 24 5.87 -10.88 0.14
CA LYS A 24 6.45 -10.21 -1.03
C LYS A 24 7.41 -9.11 -0.62
N LYS A 25 8.46 -8.93 -1.43
CA LYS A 25 9.22 -7.68 -1.46
C LYS A 25 8.66 -6.83 -2.58
N ILE A 26 8.24 -5.61 -2.26
CA ILE A 26 7.66 -4.68 -3.22
C ILE A 26 8.58 -3.46 -3.36
N GLU A 27 8.88 -3.11 -4.61
CA GLU A 27 9.53 -1.85 -4.98
C GLU A 27 8.50 -0.98 -5.69
N GLN A 28 8.37 0.28 -5.28
CA GLN A 28 7.30 1.17 -5.75
C GLN A 28 7.84 2.56 -6.06
N ILE A 29 7.50 3.06 -7.25
CA ILE A 29 7.89 4.38 -7.74
C ILE A 29 6.63 5.12 -8.16
N TYR A 30 6.46 6.37 -7.69
CA TYR A 30 5.42 7.25 -8.19
C TYR A 30 5.93 8.05 -9.37
N ILE A 31 5.21 8.01 -10.48
CA ILE A 31 5.56 8.77 -11.70
C ILE A 31 4.71 10.01 -11.87
N MET A 32 3.55 10.07 -11.22
CA MET A 32 2.69 11.24 -11.18
C MET A 32 1.94 11.28 -9.86
N VAL A 33 1.91 12.45 -9.24
CA VAL A 33 1.05 12.77 -8.08
C VAL A 33 0.48 14.15 -8.32
N ASP A 34 -0.83 14.26 -8.47
CA ASP A 34 -1.51 15.53 -8.70
C ASP A 34 -2.46 15.85 -7.55
N PHE A 35 -2.70 17.13 -7.31
CA PHE A 35 -3.42 17.63 -6.17
C PHE A 35 -4.67 18.40 -6.59
N ASP A 36 -5.72 18.32 -5.76
CA ASP A 36 -6.89 19.19 -5.91
C ASP A 36 -6.61 20.61 -5.38
N ASN A 37 -7.62 21.48 -5.48
CA ASN A 37 -7.50 22.87 -5.03
C ASN A 37 -7.28 23.00 -3.51
N ASP A 38 -7.60 21.98 -2.74
CA ASP A 38 -7.41 21.95 -1.28
C ASP A 38 -6.05 21.35 -0.86
N GLY A 39 -5.22 20.98 -1.84
CA GLY A 39 -3.90 20.40 -1.60
C GLY A 39 -3.92 18.92 -1.23
N LYS A 40 -5.05 18.22 -1.45
CA LYS A 40 -5.14 16.77 -1.29
C LYS A 40 -4.78 16.07 -2.58
N VAL A 41 -4.20 14.88 -2.48
CA VAL A 41 -3.91 14.07 -3.67
C VAL A 41 -5.22 13.70 -4.37
N LEU A 42 -5.37 14.16 -5.61
CA LEU A 42 -6.53 13.88 -6.44
C LEU A 42 -6.32 12.62 -7.28
N GLU A 43 -5.16 12.51 -7.92
CA GLU A 43 -4.82 11.36 -8.73
C GLU A 43 -3.33 11.02 -8.62
N GLU A 44 -3.02 9.77 -8.85
CA GLU A 44 -1.65 9.28 -8.77
C GLU A 44 -1.43 8.10 -9.73
N ILE A 45 -0.20 8.01 -10.25
CA ILE A 45 0.26 6.86 -11.03
C ILE A 45 1.53 6.32 -10.39
N ARG A 46 1.55 5.02 -10.15
CA ARG A 46 2.73 4.32 -9.66
C ARG A 46 3.08 3.13 -10.54
N VAL A 47 4.34 2.77 -10.56
CA VAL A 47 4.82 1.50 -11.07
C VAL A 47 5.40 0.68 -9.93
N ARG A 48 5.25 -0.62 -10.02
CA ARG A 48 5.57 -1.53 -8.93
C ARG A 48 6.21 -2.80 -9.48
N LYS A 49 7.27 -3.25 -8.81
CA LYS A 49 7.86 -4.58 -8.96
C LYS A 49 7.58 -5.36 -7.68
N ALA A 50 6.96 -6.51 -7.78
CA ALA A 50 6.66 -7.39 -6.65
C ALA A 50 7.33 -8.75 -6.83
N ILE A 51 8.12 -9.16 -5.85
CA ILE A 51 8.78 -10.47 -5.82
C ILE A 51 8.08 -11.30 -4.76
N ASN A 52 7.44 -12.39 -5.17
CA ASN A 52 6.90 -13.37 -4.23
C ASN A 52 8.04 -14.17 -3.62
N LEU A 53 8.31 -14.00 -2.34
CA LEU A 53 9.45 -14.63 -1.66
C LEU A 53 9.25 -16.12 -1.39
N LYS A 54 8.04 -16.65 -1.54
CA LYS A 54 7.76 -18.08 -1.44
C LYS A 54 7.97 -18.82 -2.75
N THR A 55 7.75 -18.17 -3.90
CA THR A 55 7.79 -18.81 -5.24
C THR A 55 8.86 -18.22 -6.16
N ASN A 56 9.47 -17.09 -5.80
CA ASN A 56 10.38 -16.29 -6.62
C ASN A 56 9.75 -15.70 -7.89
N GLN A 57 8.42 -15.76 -8.02
CA GLN A 57 7.71 -15.12 -9.12
C GLN A 57 7.81 -13.60 -9.00
N VAL A 58 8.03 -12.93 -10.12
CA VAL A 58 8.14 -11.46 -10.19
C VAL A 58 7.03 -10.91 -11.08
N ASP A 59 6.31 -9.92 -10.56
CA ASP A 59 5.26 -9.20 -11.28
C ASP A 59 5.59 -7.72 -11.36
N TYR A 60 5.22 -7.10 -12.49
CA TYR A 60 5.39 -5.67 -12.72
C TYR A 60 4.04 -5.08 -13.08
N LYS A 61 3.64 -4.00 -12.39
CA LYS A 61 2.32 -3.38 -12.60
C LYS A 61 2.41 -1.87 -12.58
N MET A 62 1.52 -1.24 -13.32
CA MET A 62 1.24 0.18 -13.26
C MET A 62 -0.18 0.36 -12.73
N THR A 63 -0.34 1.26 -11.77
CA THR A 63 -1.64 1.53 -11.14
C THR A 63 -1.94 3.02 -11.20
N TYR A 64 -3.12 3.35 -11.70
CA TYR A 64 -3.70 4.69 -11.65
C TYR A 64 -4.79 4.70 -10.60
N LYS A 65 -4.77 5.70 -9.71
CA LYS A 65 -5.81 5.90 -8.69
C LYS A 65 -6.32 7.33 -8.74
N TYR A 66 -7.64 7.48 -8.60
CA TYR A 66 -8.33 8.77 -8.58
C TYR A 66 -9.29 8.84 -7.40
N GLY A 67 -9.31 9.99 -6.72
CA GLY A 67 -10.19 10.25 -5.59
C GLY A 67 -9.50 10.07 -4.23
N ASP A 68 -10.28 10.18 -3.16
CA ASP A 68 -9.80 10.01 -1.80
C ASP A 68 -10.79 9.25 -0.91
N GLY A 69 -10.39 9.00 0.35
CA GLY A 69 -11.23 8.34 1.34
C GLY A 69 -11.38 6.83 1.14
N LEU A 70 -12.53 6.31 1.55
CA LEU A 70 -12.82 4.89 1.59
C LEU A 70 -12.88 4.25 0.20
N SER A 71 -13.51 4.94 -0.75
CA SER A 71 -13.77 4.42 -2.09
C SER A 71 -13.03 5.27 -3.13
N ARG A 72 -12.19 4.63 -3.95
CA ARG A 72 -11.44 5.31 -5.01
C ARG A 72 -11.56 4.56 -6.32
N GLU A 73 -11.47 5.29 -7.43
CA GLU A 73 -11.30 4.65 -8.74
C GLU A 73 -9.87 4.12 -8.87
N GLU A 74 -9.75 2.92 -9.39
CA GLU A 74 -8.45 2.28 -9.64
C GLU A 74 -8.46 1.56 -10.98
N VAL A 75 -7.38 1.75 -11.75
CA VAL A 75 -7.08 0.95 -12.94
C VAL A 75 -5.67 0.42 -12.80
N GLU A 76 -5.51 -0.89 -12.91
CA GLU A 76 -4.21 -1.56 -12.81
C GLU A 76 -3.96 -2.39 -14.05
N THR A 77 -2.74 -2.34 -14.57
CA THR A 77 -2.31 -3.13 -15.73
C THR A 77 -0.91 -3.70 -15.51
N SER A 78 -0.66 -4.85 -16.11
CA SER A 78 0.69 -5.41 -16.14
C SER A 78 1.57 -4.61 -17.10
N ILE A 79 2.83 -4.42 -16.72
CA ILE A 79 3.85 -3.78 -17.54
C ILE A 79 5.04 -4.73 -17.71
N SER A 80 5.90 -4.45 -18.68
CA SER A 80 7.12 -5.24 -18.86
C SER A 80 8.19 -4.89 -17.81
N ALA A 81 9.09 -5.83 -17.57
CA ALA A 81 10.28 -5.58 -16.75
C ALA A 81 11.11 -4.42 -17.32
N ASP A 82 11.26 -4.36 -18.64
CA ASP A 82 12.02 -3.29 -19.31
C ASP A 82 11.41 -1.92 -19.08
N PHE A 83 10.07 -1.81 -19.11
CA PHE A 83 9.37 -0.57 -18.82
C PHE A 83 9.65 -0.09 -17.39
N TYR A 84 9.54 -0.98 -16.41
CA TYR A 84 9.82 -0.67 -15.01
C TYR A 84 11.28 -0.23 -14.83
N GLU A 85 12.23 -0.98 -15.40
CA GLU A 85 13.66 -0.69 -15.26
C GLU A 85 14.05 0.63 -15.94
N MET A 86 13.40 0.98 -17.05
CA MET A 86 13.60 2.29 -17.70
C MET A 86 13.20 3.43 -16.76
N ILE A 87 12.02 3.33 -16.14
CA ILE A 87 11.55 4.35 -15.19
C ILE A 87 12.51 4.43 -14.00
N ARG A 88 12.93 3.29 -13.45
CA ARG A 88 13.87 3.26 -12.34
C ARG A 88 15.20 3.94 -12.65
N LYS A 89 15.74 3.69 -13.82
CA LYS A 89 17.04 4.25 -14.26
C LYS A 89 16.99 5.73 -14.62
N THR A 90 15.85 6.22 -15.09
CA THR A 90 15.71 7.62 -15.53
C THR A 90 15.36 8.58 -14.41
N ARG A 91 15.10 8.07 -13.20
CA ARG A 91 14.85 8.91 -12.03
C ARG A 91 16.13 9.54 -11.52
N HIS A 92 16.01 10.73 -10.94
CA HIS A 92 17.12 11.40 -10.29
C HIS A 92 17.70 10.57 -9.15
N GLU A 93 18.98 10.75 -8.88
CA GLU A 93 19.59 10.21 -7.69
C GLU A 93 18.82 10.66 -6.45
N GLY A 94 18.52 9.72 -5.56
CA GLY A 94 17.68 9.97 -4.40
C GLY A 94 16.21 9.59 -4.58
N TYR A 95 15.72 9.39 -5.83
CA TYR A 95 14.38 8.90 -6.10
C TYR A 95 14.37 7.36 -6.11
N ASN A 96 14.99 6.77 -5.10
CA ASN A 96 14.98 5.33 -4.94
C ASN A 96 13.57 4.80 -4.70
N PRO A 97 13.23 3.60 -5.20
CA PRO A 97 11.93 2.99 -4.92
C PRO A 97 11.63 2.93 -3.42
N ILE A 98 10.37 3.08 -3.08
CA ILE A 98 9.88 2.69 -1.76
C ILE A 98 9.98 1.19 -1.67
N ILE A 99 10.57 0.68 -0.61
CA ILE A 99 10.70 -0.77 -0.37
C ILE A 99 9.70 -1.16 0.69
N LYS A 100 8.84 -2.13 0.36
CA LYS A 100 7.89 -2.73 1.30
C LYS A 100 8.23 -4.19 1.53
N ASP A 101 8.27 -4.59 2.79
CA ASP A 101 8.18 -5.98 3.20
C ASP A 101 6.71 -6.26 3.50
N TYR A 102 6.06 -7.03 2.61
CA TYR A 102 4.61 -7.17 2.52
C TYR A 102 4.18 -8.58 2.88
N TYR A 103 3.17 -8.67 3.76
CA TYR A 103 2.55 -9.92 4.17
C TYR A 103 1.03 -9.85 3.98
N MET A 104 0.44 -10.88 3.39
CA MET A 104 -1.00 -11.07 3.34
C MET A 104 -1.40 -12.15 4.33
N VAL A 105 -2.29 -11.82 5.26
CA VAL A 105 -2.63 -12.66 6.41
C VAL A 105 -4.14 -12.82 6.50
N GLN A 106 -4.60 -14.01 6.92
CA GLN A 106 -6.00 -14.23 7.25
C GLN A 106 -6.35 -13.49 8.54
N ASP A 107 -7.47 -12.74 8.52
CA ASP A 107 -8.05 -12.20 9.74
C ASP A 107 -8.63 -13.36 10.56
N ILE A 108 -8.05 -13.63 11.72
CA ILE A 108 -8.47 -14.77 12.55
C ILE A 108 -9.85 -14.56 13.20
N TYR A 109 -10.33 -13.33 13.28
CA TYR A 109 -11.66 -13.00 13.86
C TYR A 109 -12.75 -12.83 12.81
N ASN A 110 -12.37 -12.61 11.54
CA ASN A 110 -13.30 -12.43 10.43
C ASN A 110 -12.91 -13.40 9.30
N PRO A 111 -13.39 -14.65 9.35
CA PRO A 111 -13.07 -15.67 8.34
C PRO A 111 -13.33 -15.20 6.91
N GLY A 112 -12.37 -15.45 6.02
CA GLY A 112 -12.44 -15.02 4.62
C GLY A 112 -11.95 -13.60 4.36
N ARG A 113 -11.65 -12.82 5.41
CA ARG A 113 -11.05 -11.48 5.27
C ARG A 113 -9.53 -11.58 5.28
N LEU A 114 -8.90 -10.92 4.33
CA LEU A 114 -7.44 -10.82 4.24
C LEU A 114 -6.98 -9.45 4.71
N ILE A 115 -5.89 -9.42 5.45
CA ILE A 115 -5.22 -8.21 5.91
C ILE A 115 -3.87 -8.14 5.23
N GLU A 116 -3.59 -7.01 4.59
CA GLU A 116 -2.30 -6.74 3.98
C GLU A 116 -1.49 -5.86 4.93
N VAL A 117 -0.39 -6.37 5.44
CA VAL A 117 0.49 -5.62 6.35
C VAL A 117 1.85 -5.39 5.69
N SER A 118 2.36 -4.17 5.82
CA SER A 118 3.62 -3.78 5.19
C SER A 118 4.52 -3.04 6.16
N GLU A 119 5.81 -3.34 6.12
CA GLU A 119 6.86 -2.50 6.67
C GLU A 119 7.48 -1.71 5.53
N VAL A 120 7.55 -0.40 5.68
CA VAL A 120 7.96 0.55 4.65
C VAL A 120 9.35 1.10 4.96
N ASP A 121 10.30 0.88 4.05
CA ASP A 121 11.70 1.36 4.16
C ASP A 121 12.37 1.01 5.49
N GLY A 122 11.91 -0.04 6.19
CA GLY A 122 12.38 -0.39 7.52
C GLY A 122 12.03 0.63 8.60
N LYS A 123 11.09 1.55 8.36
CA LYS A 123 10.83 2.71 9.24
C LYS A 123 9.49 2.67 9.94
N PHE A 124 8.43 2.23 9.27
CA PHE A 124 7.07 2.20 9.83
C PHE A 124 6.25 1.10 9.19
N CYS A 125 5.14 0.76 9.84
CA CYS A 125 4.24 -0.29 9.38
C CYS A 125 2.81 0.22 9.26
N TYR A 126 2.06 -0.36 8.31
CA TYR A 126 0.63 -0.12 8.20
C TYR A 126 -0.09 -1.38 7.71
N ALA A 127 -1.40 -1.39 7.89
CA ALA A 127 -2.27 -2.44 7.41
C ALA A 127 -3.33 -1.87 6.48
N GLU A 128 -3.68 -2.62 5.45
CA GLU A 128 -4.76 -2.32 4.52
C GLU A 128 -5.69 -3.51 4.41
N ILE A 129 -7.00 -3.24 4.25
CA ILE A 129 -8.01 -4.26 4.07
C ILE A 129 -8.96 -3.79 2.98
N GLU A 130 -9.12 -4.63 1.94
CA GLU A 130 -10.09 -4.41 0.87
C GLU A 130 -11.44 -5.02 1.23
N PHE A 131 -12.51 -4.35 0.82
CA PHE A 131 -13.89 -4.76 1.07
C PHE A 131 -14.69 -4.82 -0.22
N PRO A 132 -15.70 -5.73 -0.30
CA PRO A 132 -16.53 -5.85 -1.51
C PRO A 132 -17.51 -4.69 -1.67
N ASP A 133 -17.85 -4.00 -0.58
CA ASP A 133 -18.80 -2.89 -0.55
C ASP A 133 -18.56 -1.99 0.66
N GLU A 134 -19.11 -0.76 0.61
CA GLU A 134 -18.95 0.24 1.67
C GLU A 134 -19.62 -0.18 2.98
N LYS A 135 -20.75 -0.90 2.91
CA LYS A 135 -21.46 -1.38 4.11
C LYS A 135 -20.54 -2.30 4.91
N THR A 136 -20.00 -3.31 4.26
CA THR A 136 -19.06 -4.26 4.90
C THR A 136 -17.84 -3.54 5.46
N ALA A 137 -17.31 -2.59 4.71
CA ALA A 137 -16.18 -1.78 5.17
C ALA A 137 -16.51 -0.98 6.43
N ASN A 138 -17.68 -0.32 6.45
CA ASN A 138 -18.08 0.52 7.59
C ASN A 138 -18.42 -0.30 8.85
N GLU A 139 -18.86 -1.52 8.69
CA GLU A 139 -19.18 -2.42 9.81
C GLU A 139 -17.95 -3.10 10.41
N TYR A 140 -16.83 -3.12 9.69
CA TYR A 140 -15.60 -3.78 10.15
C TYR A 140 -14.98 -3.03 11.32
N VAL A 141 -14.61 -3.78 12.36
CA VAL A 141 -13.91 -3.26 13.53
C VAL A 141 -12.50 -3.87 13.55
N TRP A 142 -11.47 -3.03 13.66
CA TRP A 142 -10.09 -3.50 13.74
C TRP A 142 -9.92 -4.43 14.95
N PRO A 143 -9.56 -5.71 14.75
CA PRO A 143 -9.61 -6.69 15.82
C PRO A 143 -8.30 -6.83 16.61
N TYR A 144 -7.28 -6.04 16.28
CA TYR A 144 -5.95 -6.13 16.89
C TYR A 144 -5.54 -4.82 17.57
N PRO A 145 -6.27 -4.37 18.61
CA PRO A 145 -6.00 -3.07 19.24
C PRO A 145 -4.59 -2.97 19.85
N GLU A 146 -4.00 -4.10 20.23
CA GLU A 146 -2.65 -4.16 20.81
C GLU A 146 -1.54 -3.73 19.86
N ILE A 147 -1.75 -3.83 18.56
CA ILE A 147 -0.77 -3.39 17.56
C ILE A 147 -1.16 -2.09 16.85
N LEU A 148 -2.33 -1.52 17.16
CA LEU A 148 -2.75 -0.25 16.57
C LEU A 148 -1.78 0.85 16.97
N GLY A 149 -1.27 1.57 15.96
CA GLY A 149 -0.32 2.67 16.17
C GLY A 149 -1.00 3.98 16.59
N PRO A 150 -0.20 5.01 16.90
CA PRO A 150 -0.71 6.28 17.43
C PRO A 150 -1.58 7.05 16.44
N LYS A 151 -1.44 6.84 15.13
CA LYS A 151 -2.26 7.51 14.12
C LYS A 151 -3.63 6.85 13.95
N GLY A 152 -3.82 5.64 14.49
CA GLY A 152 -5.08 4.92 14.40
C GLY A 152 -5.48 4.54 12.97
N GLU A 153 -6.76 4.69 12.65
CA GLU A 153 -7.24 4.49 11.29
C GLU A 153 -6.86 5.69 10.42
N MET A 154 -6.25 5.42 9.28
CA MET A 154 -5.73 6.44 8.36
C MET A 154 -6.53 6.56 7.05
N THR A 155 -7.67 5.90 6.94
CA THR A 155 -8.50 5.87 5.72
C THR A 155 -8.84 7.27 5.20
N ASN A 156 -9.17 8.18 6.12
CA ASN A 156 -9.52 9.57 5.80
C ASN A 156 -8.44 10.57 6.19
N GLN A 157 -7.19 10.12 6.23
CA GLN A 157 -6.02 10.97 6.48
C GLN A 157 -5.17 11.05 5.20
N PRO A 158 -5.47 11.98 4.28
CA PRO A 158 -4.79 12.04 2.98
C PRO A 158 -3.29 12.29 3.08
N GLU A 159 -2.83 12.94 4.15
CA GLU A 159 -1.42 13.16 4.44
C GLU A 159 -0.64 11.86 4.72
N GLU A 160 -1.35 10.78 5.04
CA GLU A 160 -0.75 9.47 5.33
C GLU A 160 -0.71 8.53 4.10
N ARG A 161 -1.01 9.05 2.92
CA ARG A 161 -0.88 8.28 1.68
C ARG A 161 0.58 8.00 1.34
N MET A 162 0.82 6.87 0.70
CA MET A 162 2.17 6.50 0.26
C MET A 162 2.73 7.45 -0.79
N SER A 163 1.87 8.06 -1.62
CA SER A 163 2.29 9.11 -2.57
C SER A 163 2.80 10.36 -1.86
N VAL A 164 2.17 10.74 -0.76
CA VAL A 164 2.63 11.86 0.07
C VAL A 164 3.95 11.51 0.76
N TYR A 165 4.06 10.29 1.29
CA TYR A 165 5.32 9.79 1.83
C TYR A 165 6.44 9.83 0.79
N TRP A 166 6.16 9.40 -0.43
CA TRP A 166 7.10 9.47 -1.56
C TRP A 166 7.61 10.90 -1.76
N LEU A 167 6.69 11.85 -1.87
CA LEU A 167 7.05 13.26 -2.08
C LEU A 167 7.90 13.81 -0.93
N LYS A 168 7.52 13.53 0.30
CA LYS A 168 8.27 14.00 1.48
C LYS A 168 9.64 13.36 1.63
N SER A 169 9.77 12.07 1.33
CA SER A 169 10.99 11.32 1.59
C SER A 169 12.00 11.35 0.44
N ARG A 170 11.55 11.53 -0.82
CA ARG A 170 12.38 11.44 -2.02
C ARG A 170 12.47 12.73 -2.82
N VAL A 171 11.43 13.55 -2.81
CA VAL A 171 11.31 14.71 -3.71
C VAL A 171 11.58 16.03 -3.02
N SER A 172 11.31 16.13 -1.74
CA SER A 172 11.51 17.39 -0.98
C SER A 172 12.82 17.45 -0.22
#